data_ec1fc1e72e5c1905fc7c47f2fb629e1b
#
_entry.id   ec1fc1e72e5c1905fc7c47f2fb629e1b
#
_cell.length_a   1.000
_cell.length_b   1.000
_cell.length_c   1.000
_cell.angle_alpha   90.00
_cell.angle_beta   90.00
_cell.angle_gamma   90.00
#
_symmetry.space_group_name_H-M   'P 1'
#
loop_
_entity.id
_entity.type
_entity.pdbx_description
1 polymer ?
#
loop_
_entity_poly.entity_id
_entity_poly.type
_entity_poly.pdbx_seq_one_letter_code
_entity_poly.pdbx_strand_id
1 'polypeptide(L)'
;MHVVQVHSNTNRRTKMSNSLALRRRTFLNFGLLGAAVSAALPVKAFAQAPANVSFIAPTADNPIRINFNENALGMSPSAQAAARDAVAKGNRYAKAEITQLHTKLCDMYNVPKNFLLLTDGSSEGIRALLGAYSRLPKVQLVIPELTYGDGEHFANLYNVPVVKVPMLADWKVDVAGLKKAVDGFDGFSIVYFVNPNNPTSTVTPASEIELWVKSKPDNTLFIADEAYAEYVSDPNFKSIANLIQDGLDNVVLLKTFSKFYAMAGMRVGFAVGAPAIIKMMKDQVAGEKLNYPGVTAALVSLDDEPFQEYSRASNLESRKILASCFDKLGAKYLPSSTNFMFFELNEPIHAFQKKMAARNILVGRPFPPAMNWCRISLGTPQEMAYVANELTKMRAEGVF
;
A
#
# COMPACT_ATOMS: atom_id res chain seq x y z
N MET A 1 40.12 -59.45 -4.90
CA MET A 1 40.30 -60.23 -3.63
C MET A 1 40.03 -59.20 -2.53
N HIS A 2 38.99 -59.14 -1.90
CA HIS A 2 38.17 -59.82 -0.95
C HIS A 2 36.77 -59.27 -0.97
N VAL A 3 35.86 -60.17 -1.17
CA VAL A 3 34.42 -60.08 -0.93
C VAL A 3 34.15 -60.37 0.55
N VAL A 4 33.22 -59.67 1.20
CA VAL A 4 32.36 -60.15 2.27
C VAL A 4 31.22 -59.14 2.40
N GLN A 5 30.07 -59.41 1.96
CA GLN A 5 28.88 -60.15 2.42
C GLN A 5 27.88 -59.29 3.26
N VAL A 6 26.73 -59.23 2.67
CA VAL A 6 25.40 -58.79 3.11
C VAL A 6 24.97 -59.46 4.41
N HIS A 7 24.35 -58.69 5.30
CA HIS A 7 23.33 -59.23 6.20
C HIS A 7 22.14 -58.28 6.28
N SER A 8 21.04 -58.79 5.77
CA SER A 8 19.68 -58.35 5.99
C SER A 8 19.26 -58.55 7.46
N ASN A 9 18.54 -57.62 8.04
CA ASN A 9 17.56 -57.98 9.04
C ASN A 9 16.33 -57.07 9.01
N THR A 10 15.24 -57.74 9.01
CA THR A 10 13.84 -57.38 8.83
C THR A 10 13.22 -56.76 10.07
N ASN A 11 12.21 -55.91 9.80
CA ASN A 11 10.97 -55.65 10.56
C ASN A 11 11.05 -55.16 12.01
N ARG A 12 10.59 -53.92 12.19
CA ARG A 12 9.51 -53.63 13.15
C ARG A 12 8.69 -52.40 12.70
N ARG A 13 7.51 -52.69 12.18
CA ARG A 13 6.39 -51.75 12.13
C ARG A 13 5.96 -51.47 13.57
N THR A 14 5.99 -50.22 13.98
CA THR A 14 5.16 -49.75 15.09
C THR A 14 4.24 -48.65 14.56
N LYS A 15 2.97 -48.99 14.55
CA LYS A 15 1.86 -48.09 14.39
C LYS A 15 1.89 -47.06 15.51
N MET A 16 1.86 -45.78 15.15
CA MET A 16 1.24 -44.78 16.01
C MET A 16 0.16 -44.03 15.18
N SER A 17 -1.03 -44.28 15.66
CA SER A 17 -2.31 -43.83 15.13
C SER A 17 -2.54 -42.34 15.40
N ASN A 18 -3.17 -41.72 14.42
CA ASN A 18 -4.24 -40.73 14.51
C ASN A 18 -4.45 -39.95 15.82
N SER A 19 -4.16 -38.65 15.79
CA SER A 19 -4.96 -37.66 16.51
C SER A 19 -4.82 -36.26 15.92
N LEU A 20 -5.29 -36.06 14.70
CA LEU A 20 -5.47 -34.70 14.14
C LEU A 20 -6.65 -34.72 13.15
N ALA A 21 -7.81 -35.10 13.68
CA ALA A 21 -9.08 -34.88 12.97
C ALA A 21 -10.18 -34.82 14.03
N LEU A 22 -10.47 -33.62 14.56
CA LEU A 22 -11.75 -33.30 15.22
C LEU A 22 -11.72 -31.83 15.69
N ARG A 23 -11.93 -30.90 14.77
CA ARG A 23 -12.57 -29.60 15.05
C ARG A 23 -13.11 -28.98 13.75
N ARG A 24 -13.97 -29.71 13.08
CA ARG A 24 -14.96 -29.17 12.15
C ARG A 24 -16.22 -29.98 12.31
N ARG A 25 -17.27 -29.35 12.77
CA ARG A 25 -18.69 -29.69 12.81
C ARG A 25 -19.28 -29.49 14.18
N THR A 26 -19.85 -28.30 14.39
CA THR A 26 -21.09 -28.12 15.16
C THR A 26 -21.67 -26.75 14.78
N PHE A 27 -22.30 -26.70 13.64
CA PHE A 27 -23.35 -25.73 13.33
C PHE A 27 -24.37 -26.47 12.53
N LEU A 28 -25.45 -26.87 13.19
CA LEU A 28 -26.81 -27.00 12.63
C LEU A 28 -27.76 -27.56 13.71
N ASN A 29 -28.85 -26.86 13.85
CA ASN A 29 -30.09 -27.18 14.55
C ASN A 29 -30.22 -26.64 15.98
N PHE A 30 -30.89 -25.50 16.07
CA PHE A 30 -32.05 -25.29 16.93
C PHE A 30 -32.95 -24.23 16.32
N GLY A 31 -34.17 -24.67 15.98
CA GLY A 31 -35.21 -23.82 15.43
C GLY A 31 -35.97 -23.04 16.53
N LEU A 32 -36.53 -21.94 16.10
CA LEU A 32 -37.72 -21.23 16.54
C LEU A 32 -38.13 -21.33 18.02
N LEU A 33 -37.92 -20.26 18.77
CA LEU A 33 -38.96 -19.68 19.66
C LEU A 33 -38.60 -18.20 19.91
N GLY A 34 -39.51 -17.30 19.56
CA GLY A 34 -39.32 -15.87 19.67
C GLY A 34 -39.35 -15.41 21.14
N ALA A 35 -38.40 -14.59 21.47
CA ALA A 35 -38.47 -13.55 22.51
C ALA A 35 -37.45 -12.49 22.16
N ALA A 36 -37.90 -11.26 21.88
CA ALA A 36 -37.05 -10.08 21.69
C ALA A 36 -36.29 -9.80 22.98
N VAL A 37 -35.04 -10.24 23.03
CA VAL A 37 -34.06 -9.73 23.98
C VAL A 37 -33.06 -8.93 23.15
N SER A 38 -33.11 -7.61 23.27
CA SER A 38 -32.06 -6.72 22.82
C SER A 38 -30.78 -7.07 23.58
N ALA A 39 -30.05 -8.08 23.11
CA ALA A 39 -28.69 -8.32 23.52
C ALA A 39 -27.83 -7.24 22.88
N ALA A 40 -27.55 -6.16 23.63
CA ALA A 40 -26.43 -5.28 23.33
C ALA A 40 -25.19 -6.17 23.24
N LEU A 41 -24.70 -6.39 22.01
CA LEU A 41 -23.38 -6.98 21.80
C LEU A 41 -22.39 -6.13 22.60
N PRO A 42 -21.47 -6.73 23.36
CA PRO A 42 -20.43 -5.96 24.02
C PRO A 42 -19.68 -5.24 22.91
N VAL A 43 -19.80 -3.91 22.88
CA VAL A 43 -18.88 -3.05 22.16
C VAL A 43 -17.51 -3.40 22.75
N LYS A 44 -16.71 -4.20 22.03
CA LYS A 44 -15.31 -4.39 22.35
C LYS A 44 -14.76 -2.98 22.52
N ALA A 45 -14.25 -2.67 23.69
CA ALA A 45 -13.65 -1.37 23.97
C ALA A 45 -12.63 -1.12 22.87
N PHE A 46 -12.95 -0.21 21.95
CA PHE A 46 -11.98 0.30 21.01
C PHE A 46 -10.79 0.76 21.83
N ALA A 47 -9.60 0.29 21.49
CA ALA A 47 -8.38 0.80 22.10
C ALA A 47 -8.50 2.32 22.13
N GLN A 48 -8.30 2.92 23.29
CA GLN A 48 -8.52 4.34 23.50
C GLN A 48 -7.85 5.12 22.39
N ALA A 49 -8.65 5.87 21.64
CA ALA A 49 -8.12 6.92 20.78
C ALA A 49 -7.02 7.65 21.54
N PRO A 50 -5.87 7.97 20.93
CA PRO A 50 -4.88 8.81 21.59
C PRO A 50 -5.63 10.01 22.15
N ALA A 51 -5.44 10.28 23.47
CA ALA A 51 -6.22 11.18 24.30
C ALA A 51 -6.74 12.37 23.51
N ASN A 52 -8.07 12.58 23.52
CA ASN A 52 -8.83 13.60 22.80
C ASN A 52 -7.99 14.77 22.31
N VAL A 53 -7.43 14.66 21.10
CA VAL A 53 -6.88 15.83 20.43
C VAL A 53 -8.10 16.65 20.02
N SER A 54 -8.39 17.70 20.76
CA SER A 54 -9.45 18.64 20.41
C SER A 54 -9.13 19.20 19.03
N PHE A 55 -10.09 19.13 18.10
CA PHE A 55 -9.91 19.74 16.79
C PHE A 55 -9.60 21.23 16.93
N ILE A 56 -8.47 21.65 16.38
CA ILE A 56 -8.07 23.07 16.31
C ILE A 56 -8.37 23.54 14.90
N ALA A 57 -9.14 24.62 14.80
CA ALA A 57 -9.43 25.23 13.50
C ALA A 57 -8.12 25.63 12.80
N PRO A 58 -7.99 25.38 11.48
CA PRO A 58 -6.76 25.66 10.76
C PRO A 58 -6.45 27.15 10.69
N THR A 59 -5.17 27.48 10.74
CA THR A 59 -4.62 28.83 10.56
C THR A 59 -3.57 28.83 9.44
N ALA A 60 -3.11 30.00 9.04
CA ALA A 60 -2.03 30.10 8.05
C ALA A 60 -0.75 29.37 8.51
N ASP A 61 -0.43 29.40 9.79
CA ASP A 61 0.74 28.73 10.37
C ASP A 61 0.49 27.25 10.65
N ASN A 62 -0.77 26.85 10.75
CA ASN A 62 -1.16 25.46 11.00
C ASN A 62 -2.34 25.05 10.09
N PRO A 63 -2.10 24.91 8.77
CA PRO A 63 -3.16 24.53 7.83
C PRO A 63 -3.49 23.05 7.94
N ILE A 64 -4.71 22.68 7.53
CA ILE A 64 -5.07 21.26 7.27
C ILE A 64 -4.28 20.78 6.05
N ARG A 65 -3.44 19.75 6.24
CA ARG A 65 -2.58 19.20 5.19
C ARG A 65 -3.13 17.90 4.65
N ILE A 66 -3.89 18.02 3.56
CA ILE A 66 -4.52 16.87 2.88
C ILE A 66 -4.02 16.73 1.43
N ASN A 67 -2.71 16.94 1.23
CA ASN A 67 -2.07 17.02 -0.07
C ASN A 67 -1.07 15.89 -0.38
N PHE A 68 -0.53 15.14 0.62
CA PHE A 68 0.55 14.17 0.42
C PHE A 68 0.17 12.71 0.73
N ASN A 69 -1.11 12.40 0.96
CA ASN A 69 -1.57 11.07 1.37
C ASN A 69 -0.85 10.58 2.64
N GLU A 70 -0.58 11.49 3.55
CA GLU A 70 -0.10 11.15 4.88
C GLU A 70 -1.26 10.61 5.73
N ASN A 71 -0.95 9.83 6.75
CA ASN A 71 -1.93 9.41 7.73
C ASN A 71 -2.04 10.48 8.81
N ALA A 72 -3.17 11.16 8.87
CA ALA A 72 -3.41 12.30 9.77
C ALA A 72 -3.38 11.95 11.27
N LEU A 73 -3.46 10.66 11.62
CA LEU A 73 -3.37 10.21 13.00
C LEU A 73 -1.96 10.35 13.59
N GLY A 74 -0.93 10.49 12.73
CA GLY A 74 0.45 10.33 13.16
C GLY A 74 0.81 8.89 13.51
N MET A 75 2.07 8.65 13.87
CA MET A 75 2.55 7.33 14.31
C MET A 75 1.85 6.91 15.60
N SER A 76 1.68 5.61 15.81
CA SER A 76 1.14 5.12 17.09
C SER A 76 2.00 5.56 18.29
N PRO A 77 1.41 5.72 19.48
CA PRO A 77 2.16 6.11 20.70
C PRO A 77 3.34 5.17 20.98
N SER A 78 3.16 3.87 20.78
CA SER A 78 4.20 2.85 20.94
C SER A 78 5.35 3.02 19.93
N ALA A 79 5.03 3.25 18.65
CA ALA A 79 6.03 3.51 17.61
C ALA A 79 6.77 4.83 17.85
N GLN A 80 6.09 5.88 18.31
CA GLN A 80 6.72 7.15 18.69
C GLN A 80 7.69 6.97 19.87
N ALA A 81 7.31 6.20 20.90
CA ALA A 81 8.19 5.90 22.02
C ALA A 81 9.43 5.14 21.56
N ALA A 82 9.26 4.07 20.78
CA ALA A 82 10.36 3.30 20.24
C ALA A 82 11.33 4.14 19.40
N ALA A 83 10.79 5.04 18.57
CA ALA A 83 11.63 5.97 17.78
C ALA A 83 12.42 6.93 18.67
N ARG A 84 11.79 7.54 19.68
CA ARG A 84 12.47 8.46 20.63
C ARG A 84 13.62 7.77 21.37
N ASP A 85 13.35 6.55 21.89
CA ASP A 85 14.36 5.77 22.61
C ASP A 85 15.54 5.37 21.71
N ALA A 86 15.26 5.13 20.43
CA ALA A 86 16.28 4.79 19.43
C ALA A 86 17.18 5.97 19.05
N VAL A 87 16.74 7.22 19.18
CA VAL A 87 17.55 8.42 18.87
C VAL A 87 18.87 8.42 19.65
N ALA A 88 18.87 8.01 20.92
CA ALA A 88 20.08 7.92 21.74
C ALA A 88 21.11 6.91 21.21
N LYS A 89 20.71 5.98 20.35
CA LYS A 89 21.55 4.96 19.71
C LYS A 89 21.98 5.34 18.28
N GLY A 90 21.67 6.57 17.84
CA GLY A 90 21.88 7.03 16.46
C GLY A 90 23.34 7.06 16.00
N ASN A 91 24.31 6.89 16.91
CA ASN A 91 25.73 6.71 16.59
C ASN A 91 26.08 5.25 16.22
N ARG A 92 25.12 4.35 16.16
CA ARG A 92 25.29 2.92 15.82
C ARG A 92 24.41 2.52 14.65
N TYR A 93 24.84 1.50 13.92
CA TYR A 93 24.00 0.85 12.93
C TYR A 93 23.01 -0.13 13.59
N ALA A 94 21.76 -0.07 13.20
CA ALA A 94 20.65 -0.88 13.77
C ALA A 94 20.65 -2.33 13.27
N LYS A 95 21.81 -3.02 13.25
CA LYS A 95 21.95 -4.36 12.60
C LYS A 95 21.02 -5.42 13.18
N ALA A 96 20.85 -5.44 14.51
CA ALA A 96 19.97 -6.41 15.16
C ALA A 96 18.51 -6.14 14.83
N GLU A 97 18.09 -4.90 14.93
CA GLU A 97 16.72 -4.46 14.66
C GLU A 97 16.36 -4.61 13.16
N ILE A 98 17.29 -4.32 12.26
CA ILE A 98 17.15 -4.58 10.81
C ILE A 98 16.93 -6.08 10.57
N THR A 99 17.72 -6.95 11.22
CA THR A 99 17.56 -8.40 11.10
C THR A 99 16.22 -8.88 11.64
N GLN A 100 15.76 -8.32 12.78
CA GLN A 100 14.47 -8.64 13.35
C GLN A 100 13.32 -8.22 12.44
N LEU A 101 13.36 -6.97 11.91
CA LEU A 101 12.35 -6.46 10.99
C LEU A 101 12.30 -7.30 9.72
N HIS A 102 13.47 -7.61 9.14
CA HIS A 102 13.56 -8.46 7.96
C HIS A 102 12.96 -9.86 8.20
N THR A 103 13.35 -10.52 9.30
CA THR A 103 12.81 -11.85 9.65
C THR A 103 11.29 -11.79 9.84
N LYS A 104 10.79 -10.81 10.61
CA LYS A 104 9.36 -10.65 10.86
C LYS A 104 8.54 -10.44 9.58
N LEU A 105 9.04 -9.64 8.65
CA LEU A 105 8.39 -9.44 7.35
C LEU A 105 8.46 -10.72 6.49
N CYS A 106 9.57 -11.46 6.50
CA CYS A 106 9.65 -12.74 5.82
C CYS A 106 8.60 -13.74 6.34
N ASP A 107 8.44 -13.82 7.67
CA ASP A 107 7.44 -14.69 8.30
C ASP A 107 6.01 -14.22 7.94
N MET A 108 5.74 -12.91 7.98
CA MET A 108 4.45 -12.31 7.64
C MET A 108 4.03 -12.57 6.18
N TYR A 109 4.98 -12.55 5.26
CA TYR A 109 4.75 -12.83 3.84
C TYR A 109 4.99 -14.30 3.47
N ASN A 110 5.36 -15.16 4.43
CA ASN A 110 5.66 -16.58 4.23
C ASN A 110 6.65 -16.79 3.07
N VAL A 111 7.78 -16.08 3.12
CA VAL A 111 8.84 -16.16 2.10
C VAL A 111 10.22 -16.38 2.75
N PRO A 112 11.15 -17.06 2.06
CA PRO A 112 12.53 -17.18 2.51
C PRO A 112 13.24 -15.82 2.59
N LYS A 113 14.29 -15.73 3.43
CA LYS A 113 15.02 -14.46 3.66
C LYS A 113 15.58 -13.79 2.41
N ASN A 114 15.97 -14.57 1.42
CA ASN A 114 16.50 -14.06 0.16
C ASN A 114 15.43 -13.54 -0.84
N PHE A 115 14.15 -13.60 -0.46
CA PHE A 115 13.02 -13.06 -1.22
C PHE A 115 12.64 -11.64 -0.79
N LEU A 116 13.26 -11.08 0.25
CA LEU A 116 12.89 -9.78 0.78
C LEU A 116 14.12 -8.84 0.84
N LEU A 117 13.90 -7.58 0.47
CA LEU A 117 14.84 -6.48 0.62
C LEU A 117 14.17 -5.33 1.35
N LEU A 118 14.74 -4.91 2.48
CA LEU A 118 14.34 -3.66 3.12
C LEU A 118 14.83 -2.46 2.32
N THR A 119 13.99 -1.43 2.20
CA THR A 119 14.26 -0.23 1.41
C THR A 119 13.98 1.05 2.18
N ASP A 120 14.54 2.15 1.73
CA ASP A 120 14.28 3.50 2.26
C ASP A 120 12.96 4.07 1.67
N GLY A 121 11.84 3.40 2.03
CA GLY A 121 10.52 3.55 1.41
C GLY A 121 10.40 2.81 0.08
N SER A 122 9.17 2.72 -0.47
CA SER A 122 8.91 2.06 -1.77
C SER A 122 9.59 2.77 -2.94
N SER A 123 9.80 4.09 -2.87
CA SER A 123 10.49 4.88 -3.90
C SER A 123 11.91 4.37 -4.18
N GLU A 124 12.66 3.95 -3.16
CA GLU A 124 13.96 3.32 -3.37
C GLU A 124 13.83 1.97 -4.08
N GLY A 125 12.79 1.21 -3.78
CA GLY A 125 12.49 -0.05 -4.48
C GLY A 125 12.24 0.16 -5.97
N ILE A 126 11.42 1.17 -6.32
CA ILE A 126 11.17 1.56 -7.72
C ILE A 126 12.47 1.95 -8.40
N ARG A 127 13.26 2.85 -7.77
CA ARG A 127 14.54 3.30 -8.29
C ARG A 127 15.51 2.13 -8.52
N ALA A 128 15.62 1.23 -7.55
CA ALA A 128 16.53 0.09 -7.63
C ALA A 128 16.16 -0.86 -8.78
N LEU A 129 14.87 -1.14 -8.98
CA LEU A 129 14.40 -1.98 -10.09
C LEU A 129 14.71 -1.32 -11.44
N LEU A 130 14.33 -0.07 -11.63
CA LEU A 130 14.59 0.64 -12.88
C LEU A 130 16.09 0.77 -13.16
N GLY A 131 16.91 1.05 -12.15
CA GLY A 131 18.36 1.10 -12.29
C GLY A 131 19.00 -0.25 -12.64
N ALA A 132 18.48 -1.35 -12.11
CA ALA A 132 18.94 -2.68 -12.43
C ALA A 132 18.63 -3.07 -13.88
N TYR A 133 17.39 -2.85 -14.32
CA TYR A 133 16.91 -3.27 -15.62
C TYR A 133 17.24 -2.28 -16.76
N SER A 134 17.58 -1.02 -16.45
CA SER A 134 18.02 -0.04 -17.46
C SER A 134 19.28 -0.44 -18.22
N ARG A 135 20.02 -1.44 -17.72
CA ARG A 135 21.23 -1.98 -18.37
C ARG A 135 20.95 -2.98 -19.47
N LEU A 136 19.70 -3.39 -19.65
CA LEU A 136 19.31 -4.26 -20.74
C LEU A 136 19.40 -3.51 -22.08
N PRO A 137 19.82 -4.18 -23.16
CA PRO A 137 20.03 -3.53 -24.46
C PRO A 137 18.78 -2.87 -25.04
N LYS A 138 17.60 -3.43 -24.76
CA LYS A 138 16.31 -2.95 -25.25
C LYS A 138 15.26 -3.13 -24.15
N VAL A 139 14.91 -2.04 -23.50
CA VAL A 139 13.99 -2.03 -22.35
C VAL A 139 13.02 -0.87 -22.46
N GLN A 140 11.80 -1.05 -21.99
CA GLN A 140 10.80 0.00 -21.83
C GLN A 140 10.13 -0.11 -20.46
N LEU A 141 9.58 1.01 -19.96
CA LEU A 141 8.62 1.06 -18.85
C LEU A 141 7.22 1.27 -19.40
N VAL A 142 6.29 0.39 -19.06
CA VAL A 142 4.87 0.50 -19.42
C VAL A 142 4.06 0.84 -18.16
N ILE A 143 3.32 1.93 -18.20
CA ILE A 143 2.55 2.46 -17.05
C ILE A 143 1.17 2.93 -17.47
N PRO A 144 0.18 2.93 -16.56
CA PRO A 144 -1.03 3.73 -16.74
C PRO A 144 -0.67 5.22 -16.85
N GLU A 145 -1.32 5.95 -17.74
CA GLU A 145 -1.04 7.38 -17.96
C GLU A 145 -1.20 8.20 -16.67
N LEU A 146 -2.19 7.86 -15.87
CA LEU A 146 -2.48 8.50 -14.59
C LEU A 146 -2.17 7.55 -13.44
N THR A 147 -0.93 7.60 -12.95
CA THR A 147 -0.45 6.77 -11.84
C THR A 147 0.57 7.53 -10.99
N TYR A 148 1.18 6.85 -10.00
CA TYR A 148 2.21 7.45 -9.16
C TYR A 148 3.49 7.73 -9.95
N GLY A 149 3.98 8.96 -9.85
CA GLY A 149 4.99 9.49 -10.78
C GLY A 149 6.42 8.96 -10.61
N ASP A 150 6.77 8.26 -9.53
CA ASP A 150 8.15 7.80 -9.30
C ASP A 150 8.60 6.79 -10.36
N GLY A 151 7.69 5.99 -10.90
CA GLY A 151 8.00 5.08 -12.00
C GLY A 151 8.54 5.83 -13.22
N GLU A 152 7.79 6.84 -13.68
CA GLU A 152 8.20 7.70 -14.80
C GLU A 152 9.46 8.51 -14.48
N HIS A 153 9.52 9.09 -13.27
CA HIS A 153 10.67 9.89 -12.84
C HIS A 153 11.98 9.10 -12.90
N PHE A 154 12.02 7.92 -12.33
CA PHE A 154 13.23 7.09 -12.33
C PHE A 154 13.51 6.45 -13.69
N ALA A 155 12.49 6.12 -14.48
CA ALA A 155 12.72 5.67 -15.85
C ALA A 155 13.43 6.75 -16.67
N ASN A 156 12.97 8.00 -16.59
CA ASN A 156 13.61 9.13 -17.25
C ASN A 156 15.05 9.36 -16.75
N LEU A 157 15.29 9.23 -15.43
CA LEU A 157 16.62 9.34 -14.85
C LEU A 157 17.61 8.31 -15.41
N TYR A 158 17.12 7.11 -15.70
CA TYR A 158 17.94 6.02 -16.27
C TYR A 158 17.83 5.87 -17.79
N ASN A 159 17.19 6.83 -18.46
CA ASN A 159 16.96 6.82 -19.92
C ASN A 159 16.19 5.57 -20.40
N VAL A 160 15.26 5.06 -19.59
CA VAL A 160 14.35 3.99 -19.99
C VAL A 160 13.13 4.62 -20.65
N PRO A 161 12.84 4.30 -21.94
CA PRO A 161 11.64 4.80 -22.62
C PRO A 161 10.37 4.46 -21.85
N VAL A 162 9.44 5.43 -21.76
CA VAL A 162 8.18 5.28 -21.02
C VAL A 162 7.01 5.23 -22.01
N VAL A 163 6.23 4.16 -21.95
CA VAL A 163 4.97 4.01 -22.66
C VAL A 163 3.83 4.21 -21.69
N LYS A 164 3.04 5.27 -21.91
CA LYS A 164 1.85 5.61 -21.11
C LYS A 164 0.61 5.07 -21.82
N VAL A 165 -0.15 4.24 -21.10
CA VAL A 165 -1.42 3.70 -21.59
C VAL A 165 -2.55 4.54 -21.01
N PRO A 166 -3.45 5.11 -21.83
CA PRO A 166 -4.58 5.89 -21.36
C PRO A 166 -5.43 5.12 -20.35
N MET A 167 -6.02 5.85 -19.41
CA MET A 167 -6.98 5.26 -18.48
C MET A 167 -8.29 4.93 -19.22
N LEU A 168 -9.05 3.97 -18.69
CA LEU A 168 -10.42 3.74 -19.13
C LEU A 168 -11.30 4.98 -18.82
N ALA A 169 -12.47 5.09 -19.45
CA ALA A 169 -13.38 6.22 -19.28
C ALA A 169 -13.86 6.43 -17.83
N ASP A 170 -13.82 5.38 -17.01
CA ASP A 170 -14.15 5.41 -15.58
C ASP A 170 -12.91 5.57 -14.66
N TRP A 171 -11.79 6.01 -15.22
CA TRP A 171 -10.50 6.19 -14.55
C TRP A 171 -9.88 4.92 -13.94
N LYS A 172 -10.30 3.76 -14.40
CA LYS A 172 -9.61 2.51 -14.08
C LYS A 172 -8.42 2.28 -14.99
N VAL A 173 -7.50 1.44 -14.55
CA VAL A 173 -6.34 0.99 -15.35
C VAL A 173 -6.81 0.12 -16.50
N ASP A 174 -6.37 0.43 -17.72
CA ASP A 174 -6.58 -0.40 -18.90
C ASP A 174 -5.53 -1.51 -18.96
N VAL A 175 -5.81 -2.64 -18.31
CA VAL A 175 -4.90 -3.81 -18.30
C VAL A 175 -4.71 -4.39 -19.68
N ALA A 176 -5.76 -4.38 -20.53
CA ALA A 176 -5.66 -4.87 -21.91
C ALA A 176 -4.75 -3.96 -22.74
N GLY A 177 -4.85 -2.63 -22.57
CA GLY A 177 -3.96 -1.66 -23.18
C GLY A 177 -2.50 -1.82 -22.74
N LEU A 178 -2.26 -2.04 -21.43
CA LEU A 178 -0.91 -2.34 -20.92
C LEU A 178 -0.34 -3.60 -21.57
N LYS A 179 -1.13 -4.68 -21.63
CA LYS A 179 -0.73 -5.91 -22.29
C LYS A 179 -0.41 -5.71 -23.77
N LYS A 180 -1.24 -4.98 -24.49
CA LYS A 180 -1.01 -4.65 -25.91
C LYS A 180 0.31 -3.90 -26.13
N ALA A 181 0.66 -2.96 -25.21
CA ALA A 181 1.91 -2.22 -25.28
C ALA A 181 3.14 -3.14 -25.05
N VAL A 182 3.02 -4.13 -24.17
CA VAL A 182 4.05 -5.15 -23.94
C VAL A 182 4.18 -6.08 -25.15
N ASP A 183 3.07 -6.62 -25.63
CA ASP A 183 3.05 -7.58 -26.76
C ASP A 183 3.57 -6.95 -28.08
N GLY A 184 3.44 -5.64 -28.23
CA GLY A 184 3.93 -4.87 -29.39
C GLY A 184 5.41 -4.50 -29.36
N PHE A 185 6.14 -4.82 -28.29
CA PHE A 185 7.53 -4.43 -28.10
C PHE A 185 8.48 -5.63 -28.20
N ASP A 186 9.41 -5.56 -29.14
CA ASP A 186 10.47 -6.55 -29.31
C ASP A 186 11.68 -6.22 -28.42
N GLY A 187 11.50 -6.39 -27.09
CA GLY A 187 12.49 -6.12 -26.06
C GLY A 187 11.93 -6.47 -24.67
N PHE A 188 12.60 -6.03 -23.62
CA PHE A 188 12.16 -6.29 -22.25
C PHE A 188 11.21 -5.18 -21.75
N SER A 189 10.08 -5.55 -21.20
CA SER A 189 9.08 -4.60 -20.66
C SER A 189 9.05 -4.68 -19.15
N ILE A 190 9.13 -3.51 -18.50
CA ILE A 190 8.84 -3.34 -17.09
C ILE A 190 7.42 -2.78 -17.00
N VAL A 191 6.49 -3.51 -16.40
CA VAL A 191 5.13 -3.04 -16.15
C VAL A 191 5.05 -2.56 -14.71
N TYR A 192 4.84 -1.26 -14.50
CA TYR A 192 4.65 -0.70 -13.16
C TYR A 192 3.22 -0.28 -12.98
N PHE A 193 2.56 -0.85 -11.97
CA PHE A 193 1.20 -0.50 -11.59
C PHE A 193 1.07 -0.36 -10.08
N VAL A 194 0.24 0.59 -9.68
CA VAL A 194 -0.07 0.89 -8.28
C VAL A 194 -1.47 0.35 -7.98
N ASN A 195 -1.60 -0.50 -6.99
CA ASN A 195 -2.90 -1.09 -6.66
C ASN A 195 -3.15 -1.13 -5.14
N PRO A 196 -4.10 -0.33 -4.63
CA PRO A 196 -4.94 0.66 -5.33
C PRO A 196 -4.17 1.81 -5.95
N ASN A 197 -4.67 2.33 -7.10
CA ASN A 197 -3.95 3.33 -7.88
C ASN A 197 -3.94 4.72 -7.22
N ASN A 198 -2.89 5.47 -7.44
CA ASN A 198 -2.74 6.88 -7.04
C ASN A 198 -2.54 7.73 -8.31
N PRO A 199 -3.43 8.70 -8.65
CA PRO A 199 -4.36 9.39 -7.74
C PRO A 199 -5.82 8.89 -7.75
N THR A 200 -6.20 7.92 -8.56
CA THR A 200 -7.61 7.54 -8.79
C THR A 200 -8.25 6.80 -7.61
N SER A 201 -7.45 6.25 -6.70
CA SER A 201 -7.87 5.40 -5.56
C SER A 201 -8.62 4.11 -5.94
N THR A 202 -8.69 3.79 -7.22
CA THR A 202 -9.38 2.63 -7.76
C THR A 202 -8.55 1.34 -7.58
N VAL A 203 -9.25 0.23 -7.38
CA VAL A 203 -8.67 -1.12 -7.37
C VAL A 203 -8.72 -1.70 -8.79
N THR A 204 -7.60 -2.23 -9.24
CA THR A 204 -7.58 -3.14 -10.40
C THR A 204 -7.84 -4.55 -9.88
N PRO A 205 -8.88 -5.25 -10.38
CA PRO A 205 -9.23 -6.57 -9.90
C PRO A 205 -8.08 -7.57 -10.07
N ALA A 206 -7.87 -8.41 -9.07
CA ALA A 206 -6.83 -9.43 -9.09
C ALA A 206 -6.98 -10.37 -10.30
N SER A 207 -8.21 -10.71 -10.69
CA SER A 207 -8.51 -11.56 -11.85
C SER A 207 -7.94 -11.04 -13.17
N GLU A 208 -7.80 -9.72 -13.31
CA GLU A 208 -7.26 -9.11 -14.53
C GLU A 208 -5.73 -9.17 -14.58
N ILE A 209 -5.06 -8.98 -13.43
CA ILE A 209 -3.60 -8.95 -13.35
C ILE A 209 -3.01 -10.35 -13.19
N GLU A 210 -3.60 -11.19 -12.33
CA GLU A 210 -3.06 -12.52 -12.03
C GLU A 210 -2.93 -13.41 -13.27
N LEU A 211 -3.92 -13.40 -14.15
CA LEU A 211 -3.89 -14.19 -15.39
C LEU A 211 -2.73 -13.78 -16.28
N TRP A 212 -2.48 -12.48 -16.38
CA TRP A 212 -1.39 -11.96 -17.20
C TRP A 212 -0.02 -12.28 -16.58
N VAL A 213 0.16 -12.05 -15.29
CA VAL A 213 1.41 -12.39 -14.58
C VAL A 213 1.70 -13.89 -14.67
N LYS A 214 0.67 -14.74 -14.49
CA LYS A 214 0.77 -16.21 -14.57
C LYS A 214 1.08 -16.72 -15.98
N SER A 215 0.74 -15.98 -17.01
CA SER A 215 1.14 -16.33 -18.40
C SER A 215 2.65 -16.24 -18.63
N LYS A 216 3.39 -15.66 -17.66
CA LYS A 216 4.87 -15.55 -17.66
C LYS A 216 5.43 -15.10 -19.02
N PRO A 217 5.09 -13.91 -19.52
CA PRO A 217 5.76 -13.43 -20.73
C PRO A 217 7.28 -13.35 -20.46
N ASP A 218 8.08 -14.03 -21.25
CA ASP A 218 9.52 -14.26 -21.02
C ASP A 218 10.35 -12.97 -20.89
N ASN A 219 9.83 -11.86 -21.42
CA ASN A 219 10.49 -10.57 -21.47
C ASN A 219 9.78 -9.50 -20.60
N THR A 220 9.09 -9.89 -19.53
CA THR A 220 8.29 -8.94 -18.73
C THR A 220 8.53 -9.09 -17.24
N LEU A 221 8.84 -7.96 -16.58
CA LEU A 221 8.82 -7.81 -15.13
C LEU A 221 7.59 -6.99 -14.71
N PHE A 222 6.84 -7.49 -13.74
CA PHE A 222 5.74 -6.77 -13.11
C PHE A 222 6.16 -6.17 -11.77
N ILE A 223 6.01 -4.85 -11.61
CA ILE A 223 6.21 -4.14 -10.35
C ILE A 223 4.85 -3.74 -9.82
N ALA A 224 4.41 -4.35 -8.72
CA ALA A 224 3.18 -4.01 -8.03
C ALA A 224 3.50 -3.14 -6.80
N ASP A 225 3.09 -1.88 -6.84
CA ASP A 225 3.18 -0.98 -5.69
C ASP A 225 1.87 -1.02 -4.91
N GLU A 226 1.91 -1.67 -3.75
CA GLU A 226 0.77 -1.84 -2.86
C GLU A 226 0.86 -0.94 -1.63
N ALA A 227 1.31 0.30 -1.79
CA ALA A 227 1.48 1.26 -0.70
C ALA A 227 0.20 1.54 0.11
N TYR A 228 -0.97 1.23 -0.44
CA TYR A 228 -2.29 1.51 0.17
C TYR A 228 -3.09 0.25 0.49
N ALA A 229 -2.52 -0.94 0.30
CA ALA A 229 -3.25 -2.21 0.42
C ALA A 229 -3.91 -2.43 1.79
N GLU A 230 -3.33 -1.91 2.87
CA GLU A 230 -3.86 -2.06 4.23
C GLU A 230 -5.20 -1.33 4.47
N TYR A 231 -5.58 -0.39 3.58
CA TYR A 231 -6.85 0.33 3.62
C TYR A 231 -7.96 -0.34 2.82
N VAL A 232 -7.63 -1.35 2.01
CA VAL A 232 -8.58 -1.96 1.07
C VAL A 232 -9.58 -2.84 1.79
N SER A 233 -10.85 -2.65 1.48
CA SER A 233 -11.95 -3.53 1.87
C SER A 233 -12.68 -4.15 0.66
N ASP A 234 -12.22 -3.85 -0.56
CA ASP A 234 -12.78 -4.37 -1.80
C ASP A 234 -12.44 -5.87 -1.92
N PRO A 235 -13.43 -6.78 -2.05
CA PRO A 235 -13.21 -8.22 -2.15
C PRO A 235 -12.51 -8.63 -3.47
N ASN A 236 -12.50 -7.77 -4.48
CA ASN A 236 -11.81 -8.02 -5.75
C ASN A 236 -10.30 -7.77 -5.65
N PHE A 237 -9.85 -7.10 -4.59
CA PHE A 237 -8.42 -6.92 -4.33
C PHE A 237 -7.81 -8.21 -3.75
N LYS A 238 -6.66 -8.60 -4.30
CA LYS A 238 -5.74 -9.55 -3.70
C LYS A 238 -4.34 -9.04 -3.86
N SER A 239 -3.52 -9.21 -2.84
CA SER A 239 -2.11 -8.86 -2.93
C SER A 239 -1.39 -9.76 -3.93
N ILE A 240 -0.50 -9.18 -4.71
CA ILE A 240 0.37 -9.90 -5.64
C ILE A 240 1.37 -10.83 -4.91
N ALA A 241 1.53 -10.67 -3.59
CA ALA A 241 2.37 -11.51 -2.76
C ALA A 241 2.05 -13.01 -2.93
N ASN A 242 0.78 -13.36 -3.13
CA ASN A 242 0.35 -14.74 -3.35
C ASN A 242 1.05 -15.37 -4.56
N LEU A 243 1.27 -14.61 -5.64
CA LEU A 243 1.93 -15.12 -6.84
C LEU A 243 3.42 -15.38 -6.59
N ILE A 244 4.07 -14.55 -5.77
CA ILE A 244 5.45 -14.76 -5.37
C ILE A 244 5.58 -16.02 -4.49
N GLN A 245 4.63 -16.22 -3.57
CA GLN A 245 4.53 -17.43 -2.75
C GLN A 245 4.30 -18.69 -3.61
N ASP A 246 3.53 -18.57 -4.70
CA ASP A 246 3.28 -19.62 -5.70
C ASP A 246 4.52 -19.87 -6.60
N GLY A 247 5.62 -19.17 -6.40
CA GLY A 247 6.89 -19.36 -7.09
C GLY A 247 7.05 -18.60 -8.40
N LEU A 248 6.22 -17.58 -8.67
CA LEU A 248 6.41 -16.72 -9.84
C LEU A 248 7.63 -15.81 -9.62
N ASP A 249 8.49 -15.75 -10.65
CA ASP A 249 9.79 -15.07 -10.61
C ASP A 249 9.86 -13.80 -11.49
N ASN A 250 8.74 -13.41 -12.08
CA ASN A 250 8.60 -12.23 -12.94
C ASN A 250 7.81 -11.09 -12.30
N VAL A 251 7.62 -11.12 -10.97
CA VAL A 251 6.84 -10.12 -10.25
C VAL A 251 7.54 -9.68 -8.97
N VAL A 252 7.43 -8.39 -8.65
CA VAL A 252 7.92 -7.79 -7.40
C VAL A 252 6.81 -6.98 -6.76
N LEU A 253 6.61 -7.23 -5.48
CA LEU A 253 5.76 -6.43 -4.60
C LEU A 253 6.59 -5.33 -3.95
N LEU A 254 6.11 -4.09 -3.98
CA LEU A 254 6.65 -2.97 -3.21
C LEU A 254 5.68 -2.55 -2.10
N LYS A 255 6.22 -2.35 -0.91
CA LYS A 255 5.47 -1.95 0.29
C LYS A 255 6.17 -0.82 1.02
N THR A 256 5.40 -0.04 1.79
CA THR A 256 5.93 1.07 2.57
C THR A 256 5.21 1.23 3.92
N PHE A 257 5.94 1.67 4.93
CA PHE A 257 5.38 2.11 6.20
C PHE A 257 4.86 3.56 6.17
N SER A 258 5.07 4.26 5.07
CA SER A 258 4.75 5.70 4.94
C SER A 258 3.28 6.04 5.09
N LYS A 259 2.36 5.12 4.72
CA LYS A 259 0.92 5.42 4.59
C LYS A 259 0.13 4.89 5.79
N PHE A 260 -0.16 3.62 5.82
CA PHE A 260 -0.99 3.01 6.85
C PHE A 260 -0.42 3.16 8.27
N TYR A 261 0.88 2.96 8.42
CA TYR A 261 1.59 3.05 9.69
C TYR A 261 2.01 4.49 10.07
N ALA A 262 1.62 5.50 9.27
CA ALA A 262 1.89 6.92 9.52
C ALA A 262 3.40 7.27 9.64
N MET A 263 4.26 6.57 8.93
CA MET A 263 5.72 6.66 9.06
C MET A 263 6.40 7.30 7.84
N ALA A 264 5.73 8.23 7.15
CA ALA A 264 6.24 8.83 5.92
C ALA A 264 7.65 9.45 6.09
N GLY A 265 7.90 10.14 7.19
CA GLY A 265 9.18 10.75 7.53
C GLY A 265 10.24 9.75 8.02
N MET A 266 9.87 8.53 8.40
CA MET A 266 10.81 7.52 8.92
C MET A 266 11.50 6.71 7.83
N ARG A 267 11.04 6.79 6.58
CA ARG A 267 11.68 6.20 5.41
C ARG A 267 11.93 4.69 5.54
N VAL A 268 10.90 3.90 5.80
CA VAL A 268 10.96 2.43 5.85
C VAL A 268 10.00 1.83 4.84
N GLY A 269 10.49 0.90 4.06
CA GLY A 269 9.73 0.12 3.09
C GLY A 269 10.43 -1.21 2.81
N PHE A 270 9.87 -1.98 1.91
CA PHE A 270 10.48 -3.24 1.49
C PHE A 270 9.96 -3.70 0.12
N ALA A 271 10.72 -4.59 -0.49
CA ALA A 271 10.36 -5.32 -1.69
C ALA A 271 10.30 -6.81 -1.39
N VAL A 272 9.36 -7.53 -2.01
CA VAL A 272 9.28 -8.99 -2.02
C VAL A 272 9.30 -9.46 -3.45
N GLY A 273 10.13 -10.44 -3.78
CA GLY A 273 10.27 -10.96 -5.14
C GLY A 273 11.24 -12.15 -5.20
N ALA A 274 11.40 -12.72 -6.37
CA ALA A 274 12.33 -13.83 -6.58
C ALA A 274 13.78 -13.46 -6.21
N PRO A 275 14.60 -14.40 -5.71
CA PRO A 275 15.96 -14.12 -5.23
C PRO A 275 16.87 -13.45 -6.25
N ALA A 276 16.72 -13.77 -7.53
CA ALA A 276 17.50 -13.16 -8.61
C ALA A 276 17.21 -11.65 -8.72
N ILE A 277 15.93 -11.27 -8.65
CA ILE A 277 15.50 -9.87 -8.73
C ILE A 277 15.94 -9.12 -7.46
N ILE A 278 15.71 -9.71 -6.29
CA ILE A 278 16.11 -9.12 -5.00
C ILE A 278 17.63 -8.88 -4.96
N LYS A 279 18.43 -9.80 -5.52
CA LYS A 279 19.87 -9.60 -5.64
C LYS A 279 20.20 -8.41 -6.54
N MET A 280 19.57 -8.31 -7.70
CA MET A 280 19.77 -7.18 -8.63
C MET A 280 19.40 -5.84 -7.96
N MET A 281 18.29 -5.79 -7.22
CA MET A 281 17.91 -4.60 -6.44
C MET A 281 18.93 -4.26 -5.37
N LYS A 282 19.44 -5.26 -4.66
CA LYS A 282 20.45 -5.07 -3.60
C LYS A 282 21.72 -4.43 -4.13
N ASP A 283 22.10 -4.74 -5.35
CA ASP A 283 23.27 -4.15 -6.00
C ASP A 283 23.08 -2.64 -6.38
N GLN A 284 21.84 -2.13 -6.30
CA GLN A 284 21.47 -0.74 -6.63
C GLN A 284 21.25 0.15 -5.39
N VAL A 285 21.30 -0.40 -4.19
CA VAL A 285 21.00 0.33 -2.95
C VAL A 285 22.20 0.34 -2.01
N ALA A 286 22.29 1.37 -1.16
CA ALA A 286 23.30 1.41 -0.12
C ALA A 286 23.08 0.33 0.94
N GLY A 287 24.17 -0.16 1.54
CA GLY A 287 24.11 -1.23 2.53
C GLY A 287 23.44 -0.80 3.84
N GLU A 288 24.02 0.15 4.53
CA GLU A 288 23.64 0.54 5.91
C GLU A 288 22.73 1.80 5.91
N LYS A 289 21.70 1.82 5.06
CA LYS A 289 20.87 3.01 4.77
C LYS A 289 19.74 3.28 5.75
N LEU A 290 19.22 2.25 6.41
CA LEU A 290 18.04 2.39 7.27
C LEU A 290 18.40 3.07 8.59
N ASN A 291 17.64 4.09 8.95
CA ASN A 291 17.82 4.80 10.19
C ASN A 291 17.27 4.02 11.40
N TYR A 292 17.99 4.12 12.51
CA TYR A 292 17.64 3.39 13.73
C TYR A 292 16.21 3.69 14.23
N PRO A 293 15.78 4.96 14.38
CA PRO A 293 14.42 5.28 14.83
C PRO A 293 13.33 4.70 13.91
N GLY A 294 13.55 4.74 12.61
CA GLY A 294 12.57 4.21 11.64
C GLY A 294 12.40 2.70 11.74
N VAL A 295 13.50 1.96 11.87
CA VAL A 295 13.45 0.49 11.98
C VAL A 295 12.78 0.05 13.28
N THR A 296 13.11 0.67 14.42
CA THR A 296 12.49 0.33 15.70
C THR A 296 11.00 0.67 15.74
N ALA A 297 10.61 1.82 15.18
CA ALA A 297 9.21 2.18 15.04
C ALA A 297 8.44 1.20 14.14
N ALA A 298 9.05 0.77 13.03
CA ALA A 298 8.44 -0.21 12.11
C ALA A 298 8.19 -1.56 12.78
N LEU A 299 9.16 -2.05 13.56
CA LEU A 299 9.02 -3.30 14.32
C LEU A 299 7.81 -3.27 15.25
N VAL A 300 7.66 -2.20 16.03
CA VAL A 300 6.57 -2.03 16.98
C VAL A 300 5.24 -1.84 16.25
N SER A 301 5.22 -1.07 15.15
CA SER A 301 4.00 -0.81 14.39
C SER A 301 3.37 -2.08 13.79
N LEU A 302 4.18 -3.10 13.48
CA LEU A 302 3.67 -4.38 12.96
C LEU A 302 2.87 -5.17 14.00
N ASP A 303 3.13 -4.97 15.29
CA ASP A 303 2.44 -5.64 16.41
C ASP A 303 1.33 -4.77 17.04
N ASP A 304 1.19 -3.52 16.63
CA ASP A 304 0.22 -2.59 17.21
C ASP A 304 -1.15 -2.75 16.54
N GLU A 305 -1.76 -3.94 16.67
CA GLU A 305 -3.09 -4.23 16.11
C GLU A 305 -4.15 -3.19 16.54
N PRO A 306 -4.20 -2.74 17.80
CA PRO A 306 -5.18 -1.73 18.22
C PRO A 306 -5.06 -0.42 17.43
N PHE A 307 -3.84 0.05 17.17
CA PHE A 307 -3.64 1.25 16.35
C PHE A 307 -4.01 1.01 14.89
N GLN A 308 -3.69 -0.17 14.34
CA GLN A 308 -4.05 -0.54 12.97
C GLN A 308 -5.57 -0.56 12.77
N GLU A 309 -6.32 -1.13 13.70
CA GLU A 309 -7.79 -1.12 13.69
C GLU A 309 -8.34 0.31 13.79
N TYR A 310 -7.79 1.12 14.69
CA TYR A 310 -8.14 2.53 14.81
C TYR A 310 -7.85 3.33 13.54
N SER A 311 -6.71 3.09 12.89
CA SER A 311 -6.34 3.73 11.62
C SER A 311 -7.33 3.40 10.49
N ARG A 312 -7.74 2.13 10.38
CA ARG A 312 -8.77 1.72 9.40
C ARG A 312 -10.12 2.37 9.69
N ALA A 313 -10.55 2.33 10.95
CA ALA A 313 -11.84 2.89 11.36
C ALA A 313 -11.91 4.40 11.12
N SER A 314 -10.89 5.14 11.52
CA SER A 314 -10.77 6.58 11.29
C SER A 314 -10.79 6.93 9.80
N ASN A 315 -10.02 6.21 8.99
CA ASN A 315 -10.00 6.40 7.54
C ASN A 315 -11.37 6.15 6.89
N LEU A 316 -12.06 5.09 7.34
CA LEU A 316 -13.40 4.76 6.85
C LEU A 316 -14.42 5.85 7.20
N GLU A 317 -14.38 6.36 8.43
CA GLU A 317 -15.26 7.44 8.89
C GLU A 317 -14.98 8.73 8.13
N SER A 318 -13.73 9.12 7.98
CA SER A 318 -13.30 10.29 7.19
C SER A 318 -13.78 10.20 5.73
N ARG A 319 -13.70 9.01 5.13
CA ARG A 319 -14.19 8.74 3.78
C ARG A 319 -15.71 8.92 3.70
N LYS A 320 -16.47 8.40 4.67
CA LYS A 320 -17.92 8.54 4.70
C LYS A 320 -18.36 10.00 4.81
N ILE A 321 -17.69 10.78 5.66
CA ILE A 321 -17.96 12.21 5.82
C ILE A 321 -17.80 12.95 4.49
N LEU A 322 -16.66 12.75 3.82
CA LEU A 322 -16.36 13.43 2.58
C LEU A 322 -17.23 12.96 1.41
N ALA A 323 -17.49 11.65 1.30
CA ALA A 323 -18.40 11.09 0.30
C ALA A 323 -19.82 11.66 0.47
N SER A 324 -20.35 11.68 1.69
CA SER A 324 -21.66 12.30 1.98
C SER A 324 -21.72 13.80 1.61
N CYS A 325 -20.60 14.51 1.77
CA CYS A 325 -20.50 15.89 1.32
C CYS A 325 -20.58 15.98 -0.20
N PHE A 326 -19.81 15.18 -0.93
CA PHE A 326 -19.81 15.15 -2.39
C PHE A 326 -21.20 14.80 -2.95
N ASP A 327 -21.86 13.77 -2.37
CA ASP A 327 -23.23 13.39 -2.76
C ASP A 327 -24.20 14.57 -2.62
N LYS A 328 -24.17 15.27 -1.48
CA LYS A 328 -25.03 16.45 -1.22
C LYS A 328 -24.74 17.61 -2.19
N LEU A 329 -23.50 17.77 -2.60
CA LEU A 329 -23.06 18.81 -3.52
C LEU A 329 -23.22 18.43 -5.00
N GLY A 330 -23.61 17.17 -5.29
CA GLY A 330 -23.66 16.64 -6.66
C GLY A 330 -22.29 16.59 -7.34
N ALA A 331 -21.21 16.48 -6.55
CA ALA A 331 -19.85 16.40 -7.08
C ALA A 331 -19.53 14.96 -7.46
N LYS A 332 -18.99 14.77 -8.66
CA LYS A 332 -18.57 13.45 -9.13
C LYS A 332 -17.24 13.06 -8.49
N TYR A 333 -17.15 11.86 -7.95
CA TYR A 333 -15.93 11.32 -7.35
C TYR A 333 -15.77 9.82 -7.63
N LEU A 334 -14.58 9.31 -7.50
CA LEU A 334 -14.29 7.89 -7.68
C LEU A 334 -14.40 7.14 -6.34
N PRO A 335 -14.88 5.90 -6.34
CA PRO A 335 -14.83 5.03 -5.16
C PRO A 335 -13.40 4.91 -4.65
N SER A 336 -13.22 5.07 -3.34
CA SER A 336 -11.87 5.06 -2.75
C SER A 336 -11.59 3.79 -1.96
N SER A 337 -10.44 3.18 -2.25
CA SER A 337 -9.84 2.08 -1.50
C SER A 337 -8.52 2.47 -0.82
N THR A 338 -8.28 3.79 -0.63
CA THR A 338 -7.05 4.34 -0.09
C THR A 338 -7.32 5.29 1.08
N ASN A 339 -6.31 6.05 1.51
CA ASN A 339 -6.45 7.18 2.44
C ASN A 339 -6.59 8.53 1.72
N PHE A 340 -7.18 8.54 0.53
CA PHE A 340 -7.51 9.76 -0.23
C PHE A 340 -8.71 9.51 -1.15
N MET A 341 -9.34 10.58 -1.62
CA MET A 341 -10.39 10.55 -2.62
C MET A 341 -9.99 11.41 -3.83
N PHE A 342 -10.50 11.04 -5.01
CA PHE A 342 -10.29 11.76 -6.26
C PHE A 342 -11.64 12.17 -6.83
N PHE A 343 -11.84 13.48 -7.03
CA PHE A 343 -13.13 14.04 -7.41
C PHE A 343 -13.01 15.13 -8.46
N GLU A 344 -14.07 15.30 -9.26
CA GLU A 344 -14.12 16.24 -10.37
C GLU A 344 -14.41 17.66 -9.89
N LEU A 345 -13.74 18.62 -10.51
CA LEU A 345 -13.91 20.05 -10.30
C LEU A 345 -14.59 20.70 -11.52
N ASN A 346 -15.34 21.76 -11.30
CA ASN A 346 -15.91 22.61 -12.38
C ASN A 346 -14.88 23.61 -12.93
N GLU A 347 -13.64 23.59 -12.44
CA GLU A 347 -12.56 24.51 -12.78
C GLU A 347 -11.21 23.80 -12.77
N PRO A 348 -10.14 24.40 -13.34
CA PRO A 348 -8.79 23.84 -13.23
C PRO A 348 -8.31 23.77 -11.78
N ILE A 349 -7.61 22.70 -11.45
CA ILE A 349 -7.09 22.40 -10.08
C ILE A 349 -6.34 23.57 -9.45
N HIS A 350 -5.58 24.35 -10.23
CA HIS A 350 -4.83 25.49 -9.71
C HIS A 350 -5.72 26.60 -9.11
N ALA A 351 -6.91 26.83 -9.69
CA ALA A 351 -7.87 27.77 -9.15
C ALA A 351 -8.46 27.25 -7.84
N PHE A 352 -8.86 25.98 -7.82
CA PHE A 352 -9.36 25.32 -6.62
C PHE A 352 -8.32 25.30 -5.48
N GLN A 353 -7.05 25.00 -5.78
CA GLN A 353 -5.96 25.03 -4.78
C GLN A 353 -5.84 26.41 -4.10
N LYS A 354 -5.93 27.51 -4.87
CA LYS A 354 -5.87 28.87 -4.31
C LYS A 354 -7.05 29.15 -3.37
N LYS A 355 -8.26 28.73 -3.74
CA LYS A 355 -9.47 28.89 -2.92
C LYS A 355 -9.40 28.10 -1.62
N MET A 356 -8.90 26.86 -1.66
CA MET A 356 -8.69 26.02 -0.48
C MET A 356 -7.57 26.58 0.41
N ALA A 357 -6.46 27.02 -0.18
CA ALA A 357 -5.36 27.62 0.56
C ALA A 357 -5.77 28.90 1.32
N ALA A 358 -6.65 29.73 0.72
CA ALA A 358 -7.24 30.90 1.39
C ALA A 358 -8.10 30.52 2.63
N ARG A 359 -8.49 29.25 2.75
CA ARG A 359 -9.20 28.67 3.90
C ARG A 359 -8.28 27.83 4.80
N ASN A 360 -6.97 27.98 4.62
CA ASN A 360 -5.94 27.22 5.34
C ASN A 360 -6.07 25.69 5.15
N ILE A 361 -6.45 25.25 3.94
CA ILE A 361 -6.55 23.83 3.56
C ILE A 361 -5.66 23.59 2.33
N LEU A 362 -4.68 22.69 2.47
CA LEU A 362 -3.75 22.34 1.40
C LEU A 362 -4.19 21.01 0.75
N VAL A 363 -4.61 21.07 -0.51
CA VAL A 363 -5.07 19.92 -1.31
C VAL A 363 -4.00 19.44 -2.29
N GLY A 364 -4.24 18.28 -2.93
CA GLY A 364 -3.29 17.63 -3.82
C GLY A 364 -2.81 18.49 -5.00
N ARG A 365 -1.68 18.08 -5.57
CA ARG A 365 -1.10 18.72 -6.77
C ARG A 365 -1.94 18.46 -8.03
N PRO A 366 -1.69 19.16 -9.15
CA PRO A 366 -2.21 18.77 -10.45
C PRO A 366 -1.78 17.36 -10.87
N PHE A 367 -2.65 16.67 -11.60
CA PHE A 367 -2.43 15.33 -12.15
C PHE A 367 -2.79 15.30 -13.64
N PRO A 368 -1.92 15.80 -14.54
CA PRO A 368 -2.18 15.67 -15.98
C PRO A 368 -2.39 14.20 -16.38
N PRO A 369 -3.38 13.92 -17.29
CA PRO A 369 -4.23 14.87 -18.00
C PRO A 369 -5.47 15.34 -17.22
N ALA A 370 -5.72 14.85 -16.01
CA ALA A 370 -6.90 15.13 -15.19
C ALA A 370 -6.82 16.52 -14.49
N MET A 371 -6.69 17.61 -15.27
CA MET A 371 -6.46 18.97 -14.75
C MET A 371 -7.69 19.61 -14.09
N ASN A 372 -8.85 19.02 -14.24
CA ASN A 372 -10.10 19.39 -13.57
C ASN A 372 -10.50 18.37 -12.48
N TRP A 373 -9.53 17.63 -11.95
CA TRP A 373 -9.72 16.69 -10.84
C TRP A 373 -8.81 17.05 -9.67
N CYS A 374 -9.30 16.82 -8.46
CA CYS A 374 -8.55 17.03 -7.23
C CYS A 374 -8.40 15.74 -6.44
N ARG A 375 -7.20 15.47 -5.97
CA ARG A 375 -6.96 14.45 -4.95
C ARG A 375 -6.93 15.12 -3.57
N ILE A 376 -7.79 14.64 -2.66
CA ILE A 376 -7.83 15.02 -1.25
C ILE A 376 -7.43 13.82 -0.41
N SER A 377 -6.37 13.94 0.40
CA SER A 377 -6.06 12.95 1.45
C SER A 377 -7.15 12.97 2.52
N LEU A 378 -7.41 11.81 3.11
CA LEU A 378 -8.35 11.71 4.23
C LEU A 378 -7.61 12.10 5.51
N GLY A 379 -7.97 13.25 6.07
CA GLY A 379 -7.58 13.69 7.40
C GLY A 379 -8.30 12.92 8.50
N THR A 380 -8.22 13.39 9.73
CA THR A 380 -9.06 12.88 10.82
C THR A 380 -10.54 13.13 10.52
N PRO A 381 -11.49 12.41 11.14
CA PRO A 381 -12.93 12.68 10.97
C PRO A 381 -13.31 14.13 11.25
N GLN A 382 -12.68 14.77 12.22
CA GLN A 382 -12.92 16.18 12.57
C GLN A 382 -12.41 17.13 11.47
N GLU A 383 -11.21 16.87 10.93
CA GLU A 383 -10.68 17.62 9.80
C GLU A 383 -11.59 17.47 8.57
N MET A 384 -12.07 16.24 8.28
CA MET A 384 -12.96 16.01 7.15
C MET A 384 -14.32 16.65 7.32
N ALA A 385 -14.85 16.70 8.55
CA ALA A 385 -16.08 17.45 8.83
C ALA A 385 -15.90 18.96 8.58
N TYR A 386 -14.75 19.52 8.95
CA TYR A 386 -14.40 20.91 8.67
C TYR A 386 -14.27 21.16 7.17
N VAL A 387 -13.53 20.30 6.46
CA VAL A 387 -13.36 20.40 4.98
C VAL A 387 -14.71 20.32 4.27
N ALA A 388 -15.58 19.38 4.68
CA ALA A 388 -16.91 19.22 4.12
C ALA A 388 -17.78 20.49 4.30
N ASN A 389 -17.68 21.12 5.47
CA ASN A 389 -18.36 22.39 5.75
C ASN A 389 -17.82 23.53 4.86
N GLU A 390 -16.50 23.64 4.70
CA GLU A 390 -15.90 24.65 3.81
C GLU A 390 -16.28 24.44 2.34
N LEU A 391 -16.30 23.20 1.84
CA LEU A 391 -16.78 22.87 0.50
C LEU A 391 -18.25 23.26 0.32
N THR A 392 -19.08 23.04 1.34
CA THR A 392 -20.50 23.42 1.32
C THR A 392 -20.69 24.95 1.25
N LYS A 393 -19.90 25.71 2.03
CA LYS A 393 -19.89 27.18 1.94
C LYS A 393 -19.44 27.65 0.56
N MET A 394 -18.37 27.09 0.02
CA MET A 394 -17.87 27.41 -1.31
C MET A 394 -18.93 27.18 -2.40
N ARG A 395 -19.71 26.10 -2.29
CA ARG A 395 -20.84 25.85 -3.21
C ARG A 395 -21.91 26.92 -3.08
N ALA A 396 -22.28 27.31 -1.83
CA ALA A 396 -23.27 28.38 -1.60
C ALA A 396 -22.79 29.77 -2.07
N GLU A 397 -21.49 30.00 -2.04
CA GLU A 397 -20.84 31.22 -2.56
C GLU A 397 -20.68 31.21 -4.10
N GLY A 398 -21.00 30.10 -4.76
CA GLY A 398 -20.82 29.93 -6.21
C GLY A 398 -19.34 29.80 -6.65
N VAL A 399 -18.44 29.41 -5.73
CA VAL A 399 -16.99 29.30 -5.99
C VAL A 399 -16.49 27.87 -6.07
N PHE A 400 -17.41 26.90 -5.94
CA PHE A 400 -17.14 25.44 -6.10
C PHE A 400 -18.32 24.75 -6.78
#